data_fc2cab4c0e19a99089401bc828be89b2
#
_entry.id   fc2cab4c0e19a99089401bc828be89b2
#
_cell.length_a   1.000
_cell.length_b   1.000
_cell.length_c   1.000
_cell.angle_alpha   90.00
_cell.angle_beta   90.00
_cell.angle_gamma   90.00
#
_symmetry.space_group_name_H-M   'P 1'
#
loop_
_entity.id
_entity.type
_entity.pdbx_description
1 polymer ?
#
loop_
_entity_poly.entity_id
_entity_poly.type
_entity_poly.pdbx_seq_one_letter_code
_entity_poly.pdbx_strand_id
1 'polypeptide(L)'
;GMLASELEASMIMEENEALVLFDLAIDYAKTTRITIAPSDTADEEHVAEACGLFQSLGIDVSVLDDIPGLIVARTVAMIVNEAADTVHKQVCSVADVDLAMQKGVNYPKGPLAWADEIGPDYISAVIENMGRTYGEDRYRTSILLRRKVNTGKYFHD
;
A
#
# COMPACT_ATOMS: atom_id res chain seq x y z
N GLY A 1 -3.07 5.03 1.35
CA GLY A 1 -3.42 5.34 0.11
C GLY A 1 -4.25 6.57 -0.19
N MET A 2 -4.01 7.72 0.45
CA MET A 2 -4.54 9.00 -0.04
C MET A 2 -3.69 9.46 -1.24
N LEU A 3 -4.26 10.30 -2.09
CA LEU A 3 -3.48 11.09 -3.04
C LEU A 3 -2.56 12.06 -2.28
N ALA A 4 -1.44 12.46 -2.87
CA ALA A 4 -0.57 13.48 -2.28
C ALA A 4 -1.33 14.79 -2.09
N SER A 5 -2.11 15.21 -3.09
CA SER A 5 -2.99 16.38 -3.03
C SER A 5 -4.08 16.30 -1.95
N GLU A 6 -4.63 15.12 -1.67
CA GLU A 6 -5.57 14.93 -0.55
C GLU A 6 -4.87 15.03 0.80
N LEU A 7 -3.62 14.56 0.89
CA LEU A 7 -2.82 14.66 2.09
C LEU A 7 -2.44 16.12 2.37
N GLU A 8 -2.04 16.88 1.36
CA GLU A 8 -1.82 18.32 1.46
C GLU A 8 -3.04 19.05 2.03
N ALA A 9 -4.22 18.79 1.48
CA ALA A 9 -5.47 19.40 1.94
C ALA A 9 -5.87 19.00 3.37
N SER A 10 -5.44 17.81 3.85
CA SER A 10 -5.76 17.30 5.19
C SER A 10 -4.78 17.72 6.28
N MET A 11 -3.53 17.95 5.89
CA MET A 11 -2.49 18.45 6.77
C MET A 11 -2.56 19.98 6.72
N ILE A 12 -2.97 20.71 7.66
CA ILE A 12 -2.99 22.20 7.69
C ILE A 12 -1.58 22.70 7.28
N MET A 13 -1.27 22.54 6.01
CA MET A 13 -0.04 23.02 5.38
C MET A 13 -0.27 24.48 4.95
N GLU A 14 0.74 25.31 5.04
CA GLU A 14 0.67 26.67 4.51
C GLU A 14 0.45 26.63 2.98
N GLU A 15 -0.30 27.58 2.43
CA GLU A 15 -0.53 27.67 0.98
C GLU A 15 0.80 27.60 0.22
N ASN A 16 0.94 26.58 -0.64
CA ASN A 16 2.08 26.27 -1.53
C ASN A 16 3.20 25.35 -0.97
N GLU A 17 2.99 24.63 0.11
CA GLU A 17 3.93 23.58 0.46
C GLU A 17 3.80 22.38 -0.50
N ALA A 18 4.88 22.03 -1.16
CA ALA A 18 4.94 20.89 -2.06
C ALA A 18 5.11 19.58 -1.28
N LEU A 19 4.40 18.53 -1.71
CA LEU A 19 4.49 17.21 -1.10
C LEU A 19 4.97 16.19 -2.13
N VAL A 20 5.95 15.36 -1.75
CA VAL A 20 6.35 14.19 -2.53
C VAL A 20 6.14 12.95 -1.68
N LEU A 21 5.19 12.10 -2.07
CA LEU A 21 4.95 10.81 -1.43
C LEU A 21 5.92 9.76 -1.95
N PHE A 22 6.24 8.77 -1.13
CA PHE A 22 6.92 7.55 -1.56
C PHE A 22 6.11 6.31 -1.22
N ASP A 23 6.28 5.28 -2.04
CA ASP A 23 5.50 4.05 -1.94
C ASP A 23 5.96 3.16 -0.78
N LEU A 24 5.12 2.18 -0.44
CA LEU A 24 5.42 1.15 0.53
C LEU A 24 6.63 0.33 0.08
N ALA A 25 7.57 0.11 1.00
CA ALA A 25 8.53 -0.96 0.90
C ALA A 25 8.38 -1.88 2.12
N ILE A 26 8.31 -3.19 1.89
CA ILE A 26 8.14 -4.17 2.98
C ILE A 26 9.39 -4.23 3.87
N ASP A 27 10.55 -4.01 3.26
CA ASP A 27 11.83 -3.89 3.97
C ASP A 27 12.66 -2.76 3.33
N TYR A 28 12.59 -1.56 3.90
CA TYR A 28 13.32 -0.39 3.39
C TYR A 28 14.84 -0.58 3.39
N ALA A 29 15.37 -1.42 4.29
CA ALA A 29 16.82 -1.67 4.36
C ALA A 29 17.34 -2.54 3.20
N LYS A 30 16.46 -3.28 2.55
CA LYS A 30 16.78 -4.18 1.42
C LYS A 30 16.21 -3.70 0.09
N THR A 31 15.42 -2.64 0.11
CA THR A 31 14.80 -2.13 -1.11
C THR A 31 15.86 -1.54 -2.03
N THR A 32 15.82 -1.91 -3.30
CA THR A 32 16.73 -1.41 -4.33
C THR A 32 16.08 -0.39 -5.25
N ARG A 33 14.75 -0.27 -5.20
CA ARG A 33 13.96 0.67 -5.99
C ARG A 33 12.75 1.12 -5.21
N ILE A 34 12.47 2.43 -5.28
CA ILE A 34 11.25 3.02 -4.69
C ILE A 34 10.52 3.84 -5.74
N THR A 35 9.23 3.94 -5.59
CA THR A 35 8.40 4.82 -6.39
C THR A 35 8.07 6.07 -5.58
N ILE A 36 8.12 7.22 -6.23
CA ILE A 36 7.67 8.49 -5.66
C ILE A 36 6.56 9.10 -6.52
N ALA A 37 5.70 9.89 -5.91
CA ALA A 37 4.66 10.66 -6.57
C ALA A 37 4.63 12.08 -6.00
N PRO A 38 4.93 13.10 -6.83
CA PRO A 38 4.77 14.49 -6.45
C PRO A 38 3.30 14.90 -6.48
N SER A 39 2.91 15.82 -5.60
CA SER A 39 1.63 16.53 -5.71
C SER A 39 1.66 17.54 -6.86
N ASP A 40 0.49 18.06 -7.24
CA ASP A 40 0.37 19.07 -8.31
C ASP A 40 1.08 20.39 -7.97
N THR A 41 1.40 20.64 -6.70
CA THR A 41 2.14 21.82 -6.24
C THR A 41 3.66 21.61 -6.24
N ALA A 42 4.14 20.37 -6.38
CA ALA A 42 5.56 20.05 -6.42
C ALA A 42 6.16 20.36 -7.80
N ASP A 43 7.22 21.13 -7.83
CA ASP A 43 7.98 21.42 -9.04
C ASP A 43 9.13 20.42 -9.27
N GLU A 44 9.91 20.65 -10.35
CA GLU A 44 11.04 19.80 -10.71
C GLU A 44 12.16 19.79 -9.65
N GLU A 45 12.33 20.86 -8.88
CA GLU A 45 13.34 20.95 -7.82
C GLU A 45 12.97 20.04 -6.65
N HIS A 46 11.71 20.05 -6.20
CA HIS A 46 11.20 19.14 -5.15
C HIS A 46 11.34 17.66 -5.55
N VAL A 47 11.03 17.35 -6.81
CA VAL A 47 11.20 15.99 -7.34
C VAL A 47 12.67 15.58 -7.39
N ALA A 48 13.56 16.49 -7.82
CA ALA A 48 15.00 16.23 -7.87
C ALA A 48 15.60 16.02 -6.48
N GLU A 49 15.17 16.80 -5.47
CA GLU A 49 15.59 16.62 -4.08
C GLU A 49 15.16 15.26 -3.53
N ALA A 50 13.89 14.87 -3.73
CA ALA A 50 13.37 13.58 -3.30
C ALA A 50 14.12 12.42 -3.99
N CYS A 51 14.37 12.52 -5.29
CA CYS A 51 15.17 11.54 -6.03
C CYS A 51 16.60 11.47 -5.47
N GLY A 52 17.26 12.62 -5.26
CA GLY A 52 18.60 12.70 -4.72
C GLY A 52 18.74 12.06 -3.35
N LEU A 53 17.74 12.21 -2.49
CA LEU A 53 17.69 11.57 -1.18
C LEU A 53 17.79 10.04 -1.30
N PHE A 54 16.89 9.40 -2.05
CA PHE A 54 16.88 7.95 -2.21
C PHE A 54 18.10 7.43 -2.96
N GLN A 55 18.55 8.13 -4.00
CA GLN A 55 19.76 7.77 -4.75
C GLN A 55 21.02 7.85 -3.89
N SER A 56 21.11 8.79 -2.95
CA SER A 56 22.23 8.86 -1.99
C SER A 56 22.30 7.63 -1.06
N LEU A 57 21.16 6.95 -0.87
CA LEU A 57 21.05 5.69 -0.13
C LEU A 57 21.27 4.45 -1.02
N GLY A 58 21.58 4.63 -2.30
CA GLY A 58 21.75 3.54 -3.26
C GLY A 58 20.43 2.93 -3.75
N ILE A 59 19.32 3.66 -3.61
CA ILE A 59 17.98 3.21 -4.02
C ILE A 59 17.62 3.88 -5.35
N ASP A 60 17.30 3.11 -6.37
CA ASP A 60 16.76 3.60 -7.63
C ASP A 60 15.37 4.21 -7.42
N VAL A 61 15.06 5.29 -8.14
CA VAL A 61 13.78 5.97 -8.04
C VAL A 61 13.00 5.88 -9.34
N SER A 62 11.69 5.61 -9.24
CA SER A 62 10.73 5.75 -10.33
C SER A 62 9.71 6.83 -9.96
N VAL A 63 9.58 7.84 -10.79
CA VAL A 63 8.57 8.90 -10.58
C VAL A 63 7.27 8.49 -11.27
N LEU A 64 6.17 8.57 -10.56
CA LEU A 64 4.81 8.33 -11.06
C LEU A 64 3.97 9.58 -10.88
N ASP A 65 2.82 9.56 -11.53
CA ASP A 65 1.74 10.50 -11.28
C ASP A 65 1.10 10.28 -9.91
N ASP A 66 0.40 11.28 -9.36
CA ASP A 66 -0.30 11.18 -8.07
C ASP A 66 -1.54 10.27 -8.21
N ILE A 67 -1.39 9.02 -7.84
CA ILE A 67 -2.44 8.01 -7.90
C ILE A 67 -2.66 7.32 -6.55
N PRO A 68 -3.90 7.04 -6.14
CA PRO A 68 -4.20 6.41 -4.85
C PRO A 68 -3.52 5.06 -4.68
N GLY A 69 -2.76 4.91 -3.59
CA GLY A 69 -2.08 3.66 -3.24
C GLY A 69 -0.84 3.35 -4.07
N LEU A 70 -0.39 4.26 -4.93
CA LEU A 70 0.78 4.09 -5.79
C LEU A 70 0.83 2.71 -6.46
N ILE A 71 1.98 2.01 -6.48
CA ILE A 71 2.11 0.68 -7.11
C ILE A 71 2.11 -0.43 -6.07
N VAL A 72 3.03 -0.38 -5.10
CA VAL A 72 3.26 -1.49 -4.17
C VAL A 72 2.13 -1.57 -3.15
N ALA A 73 1.78 -0.44 -2.51
CA ALA A 73 0.73 -0.42 -1.51
C ALA A 73 -0.62 -0.87 -2.10
N ARG A 74 -0.99 -0.39 -3.30
CA ARG A 74 -2.18 -0.83 -4.03
C ARG A 74 -2.16 -2.32 -4.32
N THR A 75 -1.07 -2.81 -4.89
CA THR A 75 -0.95 -4.21 -5.32
C THR A 75 -1.03 -5.15 -4.12
N VAL A 76 -0.25 -4.87 -3.07
CA VAL A 76 -0.25 -5.67 -1.84
C VAL A 76 -1.62 -5.64 -1.18
N ALA A 77 -2.24 -4.46 -1.04
CA ALA A 77 -3.55 -4.34 -0.42
C ALA A 77 -4.62 -5.16 -1.16
N MET A 78 -4.64 -5.13 -2.49
CA MET A 78 -5.59 -5.93 -3.28
C MET A 78 -5.33 -7.42 -3.18
N ILE A 79 -4.08 -7.87 -3.21
CA ILE A 79 -3.72 -9.29 -3.03
C ILE A 79 -4.15 -9.78 -1.64
N VAL A 80 -3.90 -9.01 -0.60
CA VAL A 80 -4.36 -9.31 0.77
C VAL A 80 -5.88 -9.39 0.83
N ASN A 81 -6.57 -8.43 0.20
CA ASN A 81 -8.03 -8.39 0.19
C ASN A 81 -8.65 -9.66 -0.41
N GLU A 82 -8.15 -10.08 -1.57
CA GLU A 82 -8.62 -11.30 -2.25
C GLU A 82 -8.27 -12.57 -1.45
N ALA A 83 -7.09 -12.63 -0.83
CA ALA A 83 -6.71 -13.72 0.05
C ALA A 83 -7.64 -13.79 1.28
N ALA A 84 -7.93 -12.67 1.91
CA ALA A 84 -8.86 -12.61 3.04
C ALA A 84 -10.30 -12.99 2.64
N ASP A 85 -10.76 -12.61 1.45
CA ASP A 85 -12.09 -12.99 0.94
C ASP A 85 -12.16 -14.50 0.64
N THR A 86 -11.08 -15.08 0.12
CA THR A 86 -10.95 -16.52 -0.13
C THR A 86 -11.08 -17.33 1.18
N VAL A 87 -10.39 -16.90 2.23
CA VAL A 87 -10.50 -17.52 3.58
C VAL A 87 -11.90 -17.30 4.16
N HIS A 88 -12.46 -16.09 4.01
CA HIS A 88 -13.83 -15.81 4.46
C HIS A 88 -14.86 -16.72 3.83
N LYS A 89 -14.73 -17.03 2.55
CA LYS A 89 -15.59 -17.96 1.80
C LYS A 89 -15.31 -19.42 2.09
N GLN A 90 -14.40 -19.73 3.02
CA GLN A 90 -14.04 -21.10 3.42
C GLN A 90 -13.47 -21.95 2.26
N VAL A 91 -12.84 -21.34 1.28
CA VAL A 91 -12.17 -22.08 0.18
C VAL A 91 -10.89 -22.75 0.70
N CYS A 92 -10.15 -22.07 1.58
CA CYS A 92 -8.94 -22.60 2.21
C CYS A 92 -8.70 -21.91 3.57
N SER A 93 -7.72 -22.41 4.33
CA SER A 93 -7.24 -21.75 5.55
C SER A 93 -6.28 -20.58 5.25
N VAL A 94 -5.99 -19.78 6.28
CA VAL A 94 -4.96 -18.71 6.22
C VAL A 94 -3.61 -19.28 5.79
N ALA A 95 -3.21 -20.40 6.40
CA ALA A 95 -1.92 -21.04 6.07
C ALA A 95 -1.89 -21.58 4.62
N ASP A 96 -3.01 -22.11 4.13
CA ASP A 96 -3.08 -22.70 2.79
C ASP A 96 -3.00 -21.62 1.71
N VAL A 97 -3.69 -20.47 1.86
CA VAL A 97 -3.62 -19.39 0.87
C VAL A 97 -2.21 -18.79 0.82
N ASP A 98 -1.57 -18.61 1.97
CA ASP A 98 -0.20 -18.10 2.03
C ASP A 98 0.78 -19.10 1.37
N LEU A 99 0.65 -20.37 1.67
CA LEU A 99 1.47 -21.41 1.05
C LEU A 99 1.24 -21.49 -0.47
N ALA A 100 0.00 -21.42 -0.92
CA ALA A 100 -0.35 -21.45 -2.34
C ALA A 100 0.29 -20.30 -3.12
N MET A 101 0.27 -19.08 -2.56
CA MET A 101 0.89 -17.92 -3.20
C MET A 101 2.43 -18.01 -3.20
N GLN A 102 3.03 -18.52 -2.14
CA GLN A 102 4.46 -18.74 -2.10
C GLN A 102 4.92 -19.81 -3.11
N LYS A 103 4.20 -20.92 -3.22
CA LYS A 103 4.60 -22.05 -4.08
C LYS A 103 4.09 -21.92 -5.51
N GLY A 104 2.92 -21.33 -5.72
CA GLY A 104 2.29 -21.20 -7.03
C GLY A 104 2.82 -20.04 -7.86
N VAL A 105 3.10 -18.89 -7.23
CA VAL A 105 3.56 -17.68 -7.92
C VAL A 105 4.90 -17.16 -7.39
N ASN A 106 5.57 -17.95 -6.55
CA ASN A 106 6.90 -17.68 -6.02
C ASN A 106 7.02 -16.36 -5.22
N TYR A 107 5.98 -16.01 -4.50
CA TYR A 107 6.07 -14.87 -3.59
C TYR A 107 7.02 -15.17 -2.42
N PRO A 108 7.81 -14.20 -1.97
CA PRO A 108 8.75 -14.40 -0.85
C PRO A 108 8.04 -14.66 0.48
N LYS A 109 6.80 -14.18 0.61
CA LYS A 109 5.96 -14.35 1.79
C LYS A 109 4.49 -14.47 1.36
N GLY A 110 3.65 -15.12 2.17
CA GLY A 110 2.22 -15.18 1.91
C GLY A 110 1.51 -13.83 2.09
N PRO A 111 0.40 -13.60 1.38
CA PRO A 111 -0.31 -12.33 1.43
C PRO A 111 -0.85 -11.98 2.81
N LEU A 112 -1.36 -12.95 3.56
CA LEU A 112 -1.90 -12.68 4.89
C LEU A 112 -0.79 -12.50 5.94
N ALA A 113 0.38 -13.14 5.73
CA ALA A 113 1.58 -12.85 6.51
C ALA A 113 2.14 -11.45 6.22
N TRP A 114 2.04 -10.94 4.99
CA TRP A 114 2.33 -9.52 4.69
C TRP A 114 1.36 -8.59 5.40
N ALA A 115 0.05 -8.92 5.40
CA ALA A 115 -0.94 -8.11 6.09
C ALA A 115 -0.65 -7.98 7.59
N ASP A 116 -0.21 -9.06 8.23
CA ASP A 116 0.14 -9.05 9.64
C ASP A 116 1.41 -8.22 9.93
N GLU A 117 2.36 -8.18 9.00
CA GLU A 117 3.58 -7.39 9.13
C GLU A 117 3.36 -5.90 8.88
N ILE A 118 2.56 -5.56 7.87
CA ILE A 118 2.27 -4.17 7.48
C ILE A 118 1.24 -3.54 8.41
N GLY A 119 0.28 -4.31 8.88
CA GLY A 119 -0.89 -3.91 9.66
C GLY A 119 -2.18 -4.05 8.85
N PRO A 120 -3.16 -4.87 9.33
CA PRO A 120 -4.46 -5.01 8.67
C PRO A 120 -5.23 -3.70 8.53
N ASP A 121 -5.06 -2.77 9.47
CA ASP A 121 -5.65 -1.44 9.49
C ASP A 121 -5.10 -0.57 8.35
N TYR A 122 -3.78 -0.57 8.12
CA TYR A 122 -3.17 0.12 6.99
C TYR A 122 -3.70 -0.41 5.65
N ILE A 123 -3.73 -1.74 5.48
CA ILE A 123 -4.26 -2.39 4.27
C ILE A 123 -5.72 -1.99 4.02
N SER A 124 -6.56 -2.02 5.06
CA SER A 124 -7.97 -1.61 4.96
C SER A 124 -8.08 -0.15 4.54
N ALA A 125 -7.30 0.74 5.14
CA ALA A 125 -7.30 2.16 4.81
C ALA A 125 -6.90 2.43 3.35
N VAL A 126 -5.90 1.72 2.83
CA VAL A 126 -5.51 1.81 1.41
C VAL A 126 -6.69 1.44 0.50
N ILE A 127 -7.36 0.31 0.76
CA ILE A 127 -8.49 -0.15 -0.05
C ILE A 127 -9.68 0.83 0.03
N GLU A 128 -10.01 1.31 1.22
CA GLU A 128 -11.11 2.24 1.43
C GLU A 128 -10.87 3.59 0.75
N ASN A 129 -9.63 4.09 0.77
CA ASN A 129 -9.26 5.32 0.07
C ASN A 129 -9.35 5.14 -1.45
N MET A 130 -8.87 4.02 -2.00
CA MET A 130 -9.06 3.69 -3.41
C MET A 130 -10.55 3.60 -3.77
N GLY A 131 -11.35 2.97 -2.92
CA GLY A 131 -12.81 2.86 -3.11
C GLY A 131 -13.49 4.22 -3.15
N ARG A 132 -13.11 5.15 -2.27
CA ARG A 132 -13.63 6.53 -2.27
C ARG A 132 -13.26 7.29 -3.53
N THR A 133 -12.02 7.17 -4.00
CA THR A 133 -11.53 7.92 -5.15
C THR A 133 -12.08 7.38 -6.47
N TYR A 134 -12.09 6.05 -6.65
CA TYR A 134 -12.51 5.44 -7.91
C TYR A 134 -14.01 5.12 -7.98
N GLY A 135 -14.67 4.94 -6.84
CA GLY A 135 -16.10 4.57 -6.79
C GLY A 135 -16.41 3.19 -7.36
N GLU A 136 -15.43 2.28 -7.40
CA GLU A 136 -15.56 0.96 -8.01
C GLU A 136 -15.69 -0.14 -6.95
N ASP A 137 -16.60 -1.11 -7.19
CA ASP A 137 -16.86 -2.24 -6.28
C ASP A 137 -15.63 -3.13 -6.05
N ARG A 138 -14.66 -3.14 -6.96
CA ARG A 138 -13.41 -3.90 -6.79
C ARG A 138 -12.62 -3.51 -5.55
N TYR A 139 -12.77 -2.27 -5.08
CA TYR A 139 -12.10 -1.74 -3.88
C TYR A 139 -12.93 -1.93 -2.61
N ARG A 140 -13.83 -2.89 -2.59
CA ARG A 140 -14.59 -3.28 -1.41
C ARG A 140 -13.70 -4.08 -0.45
N THR A 141 -13.52 -3.58 0.77
CA THR A 141 -12.79 -4.30 1.81
C THR A 141 -13.48 -5.61 2.17
N SER A 142 -12.73 -6.72 2.17
CA SER A 142 -13.21 -8.05 2.52
C SER A 142 -13.77 -8.07 3.96
N ILE A 143 -14.80 -8.89 4.19
CA ILE A 143 -15.44 -8.99 5.51
C ILE A 143 -14.44 -9.49 6.56
N LEU A 144 -13.56 -10.44 6.21
CA LEU A 144 -12.58 -10.97 7.15
C LEU A 144 -11.53 -9.91 7.52
N LEU A 145 -11.00 -9.17 6.54
CA LEU A 145 -10.05 -8.08 6.79
C LEU A 145 -10.67 -7.03 7.73
N ARG A 146 -11.91 -6.59 7.46
CA ARG A 146 -12.62 -5.63 8.30
C ARG A 146 -12.83 -6.16 9.73
N ARG A 147 -13.13 -7.47 9.89
CA ARG A 147 -13.24 -8.09 11.20
C ARG A 147 -11.93 -8.09 11.97
N LYS A 148 -10.81 -8.36 11.31
CA LYS A 148 -9.47 -8.33 11.91
C LYS A 148 -9.14 -6.91 12.40
N VAL A 149 -9.37 -5.89 11.58
CA VAL A 149 -9.20 -4.48 11.96
C VAL A 149 -10.06 -4.12 13.17
N ASN A 150 -11.38 -4.43 13.14
CA ASN A 150 -12.30 -4.07 14.21
C ASN A 150 -11.99 -4.76 15.56
N THR A 151 -11.32 -5.90 15.52
CA THR A 151 -10.96 -6.66 16.73
C THR A 151 -9.51 -6.46 17.18
N GLY A 152 -8.70 -5.74 16.39
CA GLY A 152 -7.27 -5.55 16.64
C GLY A 152 -6.46 -6.85 16.56
N LYS A 153 -6.95 -7.84 15.77
CA LYS A 153 -6.32 -9.15 15.63
C LYS A 153 -5.61 -9.31 14.30
N TYR A 154 -4.59 -10.13 14.29
CA TYR A 154 -3.86 -10.55 13.10
C TYR A 154 -4.48 -11.80 12.47
N PHE A 155 -4.08 -12.13 11.24
CA PHE A 155 -4.60 -13.31 10.54
C PHE A 155 -4.08 -14.61 11.11
N HIS A 156 -2.83 -14.61 11.63
CA HIS A 156 -2.16 -15.78 12.19
C HIS A 156 -2.27 -15.90 13.73
N ASP A 157 -3.15 -15.10 14.36
CA ASP A 157 -3.46 -15.23 15.78
C ASP A 157 -4.26 -16.51 16.10
#